data_11f99c87cefb901f6f5de33f04f63d47
#
_entry.id   11f99c87cefb901f6f5de33f04f63d47
#
_cell.length_a   1.000
_cell.length_b   1.000
_cell.length_c   1.000
_cell.angle_alpha   90.00
_cell.angle_beta   90.00
_cell.angle_gamma   90.00
#
_symmetry.space_group_name_H-M   'P 1'
#
loop_
_entity.id
_entity.type
_entity.pdbx_description
1 polymer ?
#
loop_
_entity_poly.entity_id
_entity_poly.type
_entity_poly.pdbx_seq_one_letter_code
_entity_poly.pdbx_strand_id
1 'polypeptide(L)'
;MSKIAFIVEGKKTEKIVIKSFMDNFMNSNNFSELDIEEIVLPMETNIYTLYKKMKEYDFFEDLDIINIIEEVFKSKGKSFEGYKKDSFGEIYLFFDYDRHANDVENHDDIIDEMLDIFDNETENGKLFISYPMIEAVKDFSDEICKEYDDCRISVDDFSKYKNLVSKRAAKTDFRKYDKDTWKFIINNFIVKTSCLFDQRYDYNYDFYIRNVFPKSIYDNQMEKFFKVDSSVMILSAVPEFIIDYLGRSVFEENLEYRYCDK
;
A
#
# COMPACT_ATOMS: atom_id res chain seq x y z
N MET A 1 1.25 23.16 12.13
CA MET A 1 1.58 21.72 12.15
C MET A 1 0.49 20.98 11.39
N SER A 2 0.79 20.46 10.21
CA SER A 2 -0.15 19.64 9.46
C SER A 2 -0.07 18.21 9.97
N LYS A 3 -1.22 17.53 10.16
CA LYS A 3 -1.24 16.14 10.57
C LYS A 3 -1.55 15.26 9.38
N ILE A 4 -0.85 14.14 9.28
CA ILE A 4 -1.13 13.09 8.30
C ILE A 4 -1.66 11.87 9.04
N ALA A 5 -2.82 11.35 8.62
CA ALA A 5 -3.35 10.10 9.14
C ALA A 5 -2.89 8.92 8.28
N PHE A 6 -2.34 7.90 8.91
CA PHE A 6 -2.09 6.59 8.33
C PHE A 6 -3.05 5.58 8.95
N ILE A 7 -4.10 5.24 8.23
CA ILE A 7 -5.07 4.22 8.63
C ILE A 7 -4.53 2.89 8.15
N VAL A 8 -4.30 1.94 9.06
CA VAL A 8 -3.64 0.69 8.72
C VAL A 8 -4.42 -0.51 9.24
N GLU A 9 -4.33 -1.63 8.51
CA GLU A 9 -5.02 -2.86 8.88
C GLU A 9 -4.52 -3.42 10.22
N GLY A 10 -3.23 -3.63 10.36
CA GLY A 10 -2.65 -4.31 11.50
C GLY A 10 -2.14 -3.39 12.60
N LYS A 11 -1.78 -3.99 13.72
CA LYS A 11 -1.41 -3.26 14.94
C LYS A 11 0.07 -2.91 15.06
N LYS A 12 0.96 -3.76 14.56
CA LYS A 12 2.40 -3.66 14.85
C LYS A 12 3.26 -3.49 13.60
N THR A 13 3.07 -4.33 12.60
CA THR A 13 3.94 -4.39 11.44
C THR A 13 3.91 -3.08 10.67
N GLU A 14 2.74 -2.60 10.35
CA GLU A 14 2.51 -1.37 9.57
C GLU A 14 3.07 -0.15 10.31
N LYS A 15 2.86 -0.04 11.62
CA LYS A 15 3.46 1.04 12.43
C LYS A 15 4.99 1.06 12.33
N ILE A 16 5.62 -0.11 12.36
CA ILE A 16 7.09 -0.21 12.28
C ILE A 16 7.55 0.16 10.87
N VAL A 17 6.83 -0.29 9.84
CA VAL A 17 7.15 0.02 8.45
C VAL A 17 7.00 1.51 8.17
N ILE A 18 5.85 2.11 8.55
CA ILE A 18 5.61 3.56 8.40
C ILE A 18 6.69 4.35 9.12
N LYS A 19 6.96 4.04 10.39
CA LYS A 19 8.04 4.70 11.13
C LYS A 19 9.39 4.56 10.43
N SER A 20 9.72 3.39 9.90
CA SER A 20 11.00 3.14 9.23
C SER A 20 11.16 4.02 7.98
N PHE A 21 10.14 4.12 7.12
CA PHE A 21 10.28 5.01 5.96
C PHE A 21 10.23 6.50 6.33
N MET A 22 9.40 6.91 7.28
CA MET A 22 9.36 8.29 7.77
C MET A 22 10.73 8.72 8.30
N ASP A 23 11.37 7.91 9.12
CA ASP A 23 12.71 8.19 9.65
C ASP A 23 13.77 8.30 8.55
N ASN A 24 13.63 7.57 7.44
CA ASN A 24 14.61 7.57 6.35
C ASN A 24 14.39 8.67 5.29
N PHE A 25 13.14 9.09 5.08
CA PHE A 25 12.80 10.04 4.00
C PHE A 25 12.31 11.39 4.51
N MET A 26 11.48 11.42 5.54
CA MET A 26 10.82 12.64 5.99
C MET A 26 11.63 13.38 7.05
N ASN A 27 12.28 12.67 7.96
CA ASN A 27 13.07 13.24 9.05
C ASN A 27 14.52 13.56 8.63
N SER A 28 14.96 13.14 7.44
CA SER A 28 16.31 13.40 6.95
C SER A 28 16.39 14.70 6.15
N ASN A 29 16.96 15.71 6.75
CA ASN A 29 17.60 16.94 6.21
C ASN A 29 16.85 17.84 5.20
N ASN A 30 15.85 17.39 4.43
CA ASN A 30 15.19 18.23 3.42
C ASN A 30 13.72 18.52 3.73
N PHE A 31 13.11 17.80 4.64
CA PHE A 31 11.70 17.95 5.04
C PHE A 31 11.53 18.40 6.50
N SER A 32 12.63 18.56 7.25
CA SER A 32 12.59 19.01 8.65
C SER A 32 12.02 20.41 8.85
N GLU A 33 11.82 21.18 7.77
CA GLU A 33 11.10 22.46 7.79
C GLU A 33 9.57 22.29 7.69
N LEU A 34 9.09 21.13 7.25
CA LEU A 34 7.68 20.80 7.27
C LEU A 34 7.35 20.20 8.65
N ASP A 35 6.67 20.98 9.45
CA ASP A 35 6.19 20.61 10.78
C ASP A 35 5.01 19.62 10.62
N ILE A 36 5.33 18.36 10.23
CA ILE A 36 4.38 17.27 9.94
C ILE A 36 4.33 16.32 11.14
N GLU A 37 3.12 16.08 11.63
CA GLU A 37 2.84 15.08 12.66
C GLU A 37 2.17 13.85 12.04
N GLU A 38 2.83 12.70 12.07
CA GLU A 38 2.26 11.44 11.62
C GLU A 38 1.42 10.77 12.73
N ILE A 39 0.18 10.45 12.41
CA ILE A 39 -0.74 9.72 13.30
C ILE A 39 -1.08 8.37 12.68
N VAL A 40 -0.67 7.28 13.31
CA VAL A 40 -0.97 5.93 12.82
C VAL A 40 -2.15 5.33 13.59
N LEU A 41 -3.23 5.08 12.87
CA LEU A 41 -4.51 4.55 13.37
C LEU A 41 -4.66 3.06 12.97
N PRO A 42 -4.31 2.10 13.84
CA PRO A 42 -4.44 0.67 13.53
C PRO A 42 -5.87 0.21 13.75
N MET A 43 -6.55 -0.15 12.68
CA MET A 43 -7.94 -0.62 12.74
C MET A 43 -8.05 -2.02 13.34
N GLU A 44 -7.03 -2.87 13.17
CA GLU A 44 -7.03 -4.29 13.57
C GLU A 44 -8.20 -5.05 12.93
N THR A 45 -8.52 -4.71 11.69
CA THR A 45 -9.57 -5.32 10.88
C THR A 45 -9.29 -5.11 9.40
N ASN A 46 -9.85 -6.00 8.57
CA ASN A 46 -9.67 -5.93 7.12
C ASN A 46 -10.53 -4.83 6.47
N ILE A 47 -10.25 -4.57 5.20
CA ILE A 47 -10.93 -3.58 4.38
C ILE A 47 -12.45 -3.84 4.27
N TYR A 48 -12.88 -5.10 4.24
CA TYR A 48 -14.29 -5.48 4.11
C TYR A 48 -15.12 -5.09 5.33
N THR A 49 -14.52 -5.11 6.52
CA THR A 49 -15.17 -4.62 7.74
C THR A 49 -15.37 -3.11 7.68
N LEU A 50 -14.38 -2.37 7.16
CA LEU A 50 -14.50 -0.93 6.92
C LEU A 50 -15.63 -0.66 5.94
N TYR A 51 -15.64 -1.35 4.79
CA TYR A 51 -16.68 -1.22 3.78
C TYR A 51 -18.09 -1.49 4.35
N LYS A 52 -18.27 -2.58 5.13
CA LYS A 52 -19.55 -2.86 5.78
C LYS A 52 -20.02 -1.72 6.67
N LYS A 53 -19.09 -1.11 7.41
CA LYS A 53 -19.40 0.05 8.23
C LYS A 53 -19.80 1.27 7.39
N MET A 54 -19.11 1.52 6.30
CA MET A 54 -19.45 2.61 5.38
C MET A 54 -20.85 2.45 4.80
N LYS A 55 -21.25 1.21 4.46
CA LYS A 55 -22.59 0.89 3.92
C LYS A 55 -23.74 1.11 4.95
N GLU A 56 -23.46 1.29 6.22
CA GLU A 56 -24.47 1.70 7.22
C GLU A 56 -24.88 3.18 7.05
N TYR A 57 -24.13 3.97 6.26
CA TYR A 57 -24.43 5.38 5.94
C TYR A 57 -25.07 5.48 4.56
N ASP A 58 -26.15 6.26 4.47
CA ASP A 58 -26.98 6.36 3.25
C ASP A 58 -26.29 7.10 2.09
N PHE A 59 -25.28 7.93 2.37
CA PHE A 59 -24.60 8.76 1.38
C PHE A 59 -23.08 8.73 1.56
N PHE A 60 -22.36 8.28 0.54
CA PHE A 60 -20.88 8.32 0.52
C PHE A 60 -20.31 9.72 0.25
N GLU A 61 -21.12 10.65 -0.31
CA GLU A 61 -20.69 12.01 -0.65
C GLU A 61 -20.25 12.83 0.58
N ASP A 62 -20.84 12.56 1.76
CA ASP A 62 -20.51 13.21 3.03
C ASP A 62 -19.70 12.28 3.96
N LEU A 63 -18.91 11.36 3.40
CA LEU A 63 -18.19 10.36 4.18
C LEU A 63 -17.15 11.00 5.09
N ASP A 64 -17.33 10.86 6.39
CA ASP A 64 -16.30 11.15 7.38
C ASP A 64 -15.63 9.85 7.83
N ILE A 65 -14.54 9.50 7.12
CA ILE A 65 -13.78 8.29 7.40
C ILE A 65 -13.26 8.23 8.84
N ILE A 66 -12.95 9.37 9.45
CA ILE A 66 -12.45 9.44 10.83
C ILE A 66 -13.56 9.05 11.83
N ASN A 67 -14.80 9.47 11.59
CA ASN A 67 -15.94 9.06 12.41
C ASN A 67 -16.18 7.55 12.29
N ILE A 68 -16.09 6.97 11.09
CA ILE A 68 -16.24 5.54 10.87
C ILE A 68 -15.16 4.76 11.62
N ILE A 69 -13.93 5.23 11.56
CA ILE A 69 -12.81 4.63 12.30
C ILE A 69 -13.06 4.71 13.81
N GLU A 70 -13.53 5.84 14.31
CA GLU A 70 -13.90 5.98 15.73
C GLU A 70 -14.94 4.93 16.15
N GLU A 71 -15.96 4.70 15.32
CA GLU A 71 -16.97 3.66 15.59
C GLU A 71 -16.37 2.25 15.59
N VAL A 72 -15.48 1.95 14.64
CA VAL A 72 -14.77 0.66 14.62
C VAL A 72 -13.94 0.49 15.89
N PHE A 73 -13.26 1.53 16.36
CA PHE A 73 -12.52 1.49 17.63
C PHE A 73 -13.47 1.26 18.82
N LYS A 74 -14.56 2.01 18.91
CA LYS A 74 -15.58 1.87 19.98
C LYS A 74 -16.19 0.46 19.99
N SER A 75 -16.49 -0.11 18.82
CA SER A 75 -17.03 -1.47 18.73
C SER A 75 -16.09 -2.53 19.27
N LYS A 76 -14.78 -2.26 19.27
CA LYS A 76 -13.71 -3.12 19.81
C LYS A 76 -13.35 -2.79 21.27
N GLY A 77 -14.10 -1.89 21.92
CA GLY A 77 -13.81 -1.46 23.29
C GLY A 77 -12.52 -0.65 23.43
N LYS A 78 -12.06 -0.02 22.33
CA LYS A 78 -10.86 0.81 22.32
C LYS A 78 -11.21 2.28 22.47
N SER A 79 -10.32 3.05 23.11
CA SER A 79 -10.40 4.51 23.10
C SER A 79 -9.92 5.06 21.76
N PHE A 80 -10.59 6.09 21.29
CA PHE A 80 -10.14 6.90 20.16
C PHE A 80 -9.77 8.29 20.69
N GLU A 81 -8.69 8.90 20.20
CA GLU A 81 -8.13 10.14 20.77
C GLU A 81 -8.94 11.40 20.41
N GLY A 82 -10.14 11.24 19.85
CA GLY A 82 -11.05 12.35 19.56
C GLY A 82 -10.62 13.21 18.36
N TYR A 83 -9.86 12.63 17.43
CA TYR A 83 -9.57 13.27 16.14
C TYR A 83 -10.86 13.46 15.35
N LYS A 84 -10.92 14.54 14.57
CA LYS A 84 -11.94 14.82 13.56
C LYS A 84 -11.29 14.83 12.18
N LYS A 85 -12.09 14.76 11.11
CA LYS A 85 -11.60 14.86 9.73
C LYS A 85 -10.72 16.10 9.56
N ASP A 86 -11.17 17.26 10.05
CA ASP A 86 -10.43 18.53 9.97
C ASP A 86 -9.11 18.54 10.77
N SER A 87 -8.85 17.52 11.57
CA SER A 87 -7.56 17.38 12.27
C SER A 87 -6.43 17.00 11.34
N PHE A 88 -6.76 16.48 10.16
CA PHE A 88 -5.79 15.94 9.19
C PHE A 88 -5.81 16.74 7.89
N GLY A 89 -4.64 17.07 7.37
CA GLY A 89 -4.49 17.62 6.04
C GLY A 89 -4.54 16.56 4.96
N GLU A 90 -4.08 15.35 5.31
CA GLU A 90 -4.01 14.21 4.40
C GLU A 90 -4.34 12.91 5.15
N ILE A 91 -5.00 11.99 4.46
CA ILE A 91 -5.41 10.69 4.99
C ILE A 91 -4.99 9.59 4.00
N TYR A 92 -4.23 8.63 4.48
CA TYR A 92 -3.76 7.48 3.71
C TYR A 92 -4.21 6.18 4.36
N LEU A 93 -4.75 5.27 3.55
CA LEU A 93 -5.24 3.96 3.99
C LEU A 93 -4.34 2.86 3.41
N PHE A 94 -3.92 1.92 4.26
CA PHE A 94 -3.09 0.79 3.87
C PHE A 94 -3.76 -0.51 4.28
N PHE A 95 -4.13 -1.32 3.31
CA PHE A 95 -4.79 -2.59 3.52
C PHE A 95 -4.13 -3.71 2.71
N ASP A 96 -4.35 -4.92 3.18
CA ASP A 96 -3.91 -6.13 2.51
C ASP A 96 -4.97 -6.60 1.50
N TYR A 97 -4.52 -7.18 0.38
CA TYR A 97 -5.40 -7.86 -0.57
C TYR A 97 -5.79 -9.22 -0.02
N ASP A 98 -6.66 -9.22 1.01
CA ASP A 98 -7.14 -10.44 1.66
C ASP A 98 -8.44 -10.94 1.03
N ARG A 99 -8.40 -12.14 0.45
CA ARG A 99 -9.59 -12.81 -0.11
C ARG A 99 -10.14 -13.92 0.79
N HIS A 100 -9.60 -14.10 1.98
CA HIS A 100 -10.03 -15.15 2.91
C HIS A 100 -11.11 -14.69 3.91
N ALA A 101 -11.65 -13.48 3.75
CA ALA A 101 -12.78 -13.02 4.54
C ALA A 101 -14.02 -13.85 4.19
N ASN A 102 -14.28 -14.91 4.98
CA ASN A 102 -15.33 -15.92 4.73
C ASN A 102 -16.75 -15.38 4.79
N ASP A 103 -16.95 -14.15 5.22
CA ASP A 103 -18.25 -13.51 5.44
C ASP A 103 -18.60 -12.47 4.36
N VAL A 104 -17.85 -12.46 3.25
CA VAL A 104 -18.03 -11.52 2.15
C VAL A 104 -18.16 -12.27 0.83
N GLU A 105 -19.24 -11.99 0.13
CA GLU A 105 -19.40 -12.29 -1.30
C GLU A 105 -18.92 -11.07 -2.11
N ASN A 106 -18.40 -11.27 -3.31
CA ASN A 106 -17.96 -10.19 -4.21
C ASN A 106 -16.78 -9.34 -3.71
N HIS A 107 -15.73 -9.99 -3.22
CA HIS A 107 -14.52 -9.32 -2.75
C HIS A 107 -13.96 -8.31 -3.76
N ASP A 108 -13.99 -8.64 -5.05
CA ASP A 108 -13.40 -7.79 -6.09
C ASP A 108 -14.22 -6.53 -6.34
N ASP A 109 -15.55 -6.62 -6.33
CA ASP A 109 -16.43 -5.46 -6.50
C ASP A 109 -16.26 -4.47 -5.33
N ILE A 110 -16.04 -5.01 -4.12
CA ILE A 110 -15.82 -4.18 -2.92
C ILE A 110 -14.48 -3.45 -3.01
N ILE A 111 -13.42 -4.15 -3.37
CA ILE A 111 -12.09 -3.51 -3.53
C ILE A 111 -12.15 -2.45 -4.62
N ASP A 112 -12.81 -2.75 -5.72
CA ASP A 112 -13.01 -1.83 -6.84
C ASP A 112 -13.71 -0.54 -6.39
N GLU A 113 -14.85 -0.66 -5.71
CA GLU A 113 -15.61 0.47 -5.15
C GLU A 113 -14.81 1.25 -4.10
N MET A 114 -14.05 0.56 -3.24
CA MET A 114 -13.22 1.21 -2.23
C MET A 114 -12.09 2.03 -2.85
N LEU A 115 -11.49 1.56 -3.93
CA LEU A 115 -10.45 2.29 -4.67
C LEU A 115 -10.99 3.53 -5.39
N ASP A 116 -12.26 3.50 -5.83
CA ASP A 116 -12.94 4.66 -6.42
C ASP A 116 -13.34 5.70 -5.36
N ILE A 117 -13.73 5.27 -4.14
CA ILE A 117 -14.11 6.16 -3.03
C ILE A 117 -12.90 6.84 -2.40
N PHE A 118 -11.79 6.09 -2.29
CA PHE A 118 -10.56 6.54 -1.63
C PHE A 118 -9.46 6.80 -2.65
N ASP A 119 -9.66 7.78 -3.51
CA ASP A 119 -8.73 8.17 -4.57
C ASP A 119 -7.96 9.47 -4.27
N ASN A 120 -8.37 10.23 -3.23
CA ASN A 120 -7.83 11.55 -2.92
C ASN A 120 -7.53 11.71 -1.42
N GLU A 121 -6.26 11.90 -1.09
CA GLU A 121 -5.74 12.03 0.28
C GLU A 121 -6.30 13.23 1.04
N THR A 122 -6.70 14.30 0.34
CA THR A 122 -7.24 15.52 0.96
C THR A 122 -8.76 15.52 1.13
N GLU A 123 -9.44 14.54 0.54
CA GLU A 123 -10.90 14.39 0.63
C GLU A 123 -11.27 13.24 1.57
N ASN A 124 -11.57 12.08 1.01
CA ASN A 124 -11.95 10.89 1.79
C ASN A 124 -10.75 10.10 2.28
N GLY A 125 -9.60 10.32 1.68
CA GLY A 125 -8.36 9.58 1.86
C GLY A 125 -7.95 8.85 0.59
N LYS A 126 -6.69 8.39 0.54
CA LYS A 126 -6.14 7.62 -0.57
C LYS A 126 -5.79 6.21 -0.14
N LEU A 127 -6.36 5.22 -0.82
CA LEU A 127 -6.22 3.79 -0.50
C LEU A 127 -5.06 3.17 -1.28
N PHE A 128 -4.17 2.51 -0.55
CA PHE A 128 -3.07 1.71 -1.09
C PHE A 128 -3.23 0.26 -0.65
N ILE A 129 -3.06 -0.69 -1.57
CA ILE A 129 -3.24 -2.12 -1.32
C ILE A 129 -1.93 -2.88 -1.51
N SER A 130 -1.57 -3.69 -0.51
CA SER A 130 -0.45 -4.62 -0.60
C SER A 130 -0.90 -5.98 -1.14
N TYR A 131 -0.24 -6.48 -2.17
CA TYR A 131 -0.51 -7.77 -2.80
C TYR A 131 0.57 -8.80 -2.42
N PRO A 132 0.28 -9.88 -1.71
CA PRO A 132 -1.01 -10.16 -1.07
C PRO A 132 -1.21 -9.46 0.28
N MET A 133 -0.12 -8.98 0.91
CA MET A 133 -0.16 -8.37 2.25
C MET A 133 1.07 -7.50 2.51
N ILE A 134 1.07 -6.79 3.64
CA ILE A 134 2.15 -5.85 4.02
C ILE A 134 3.55 -6.49 3.98
N GLU A 135 3.67 -7.79 4.22
CA GLU A 135 4.95 -8.50 4.12
C GLU A 135 5.55 -8.47 2.71
N ALA A 136 4.80 -8.09 1.67
CA ALA A 136 5.33 -7.88 0.32
C ALA A 136 6.49 -6.86 0.27
N VAL A 137 6.54 -5.93 1.23
CA VAL A 137 7.65 -4.99 1.38
C VAL A 137 9.01 -5.66 1.67
N LYS A 138 9.03 -6.91 2.17
CA LYS A 138 10.24 -7.72 2.39
C LYS A 138 10.65 -8.50 1.15
N ASP A 139 9.76 -8.62 0.18
CA ASP A 139 9.93 -9.51 -0.96
C ASP A 139 10.60 -8.79 -2.13
N PHE A 140 11.86 -8.45 -1.89
CA PHE A 140 12.73 -7.79 -2.84
C PHE A 140 14.03 -8.60 -3.03
N SER A 141 14.58 -8.59 -4.23
CA SER A 141 15.84 -9.27 -4.54
C SER A 141 16.60 -8.57 -5.68
N ASP A 142 17.90 -8.89 -5.81
CA ASP A 142 18.75 -8.43 -6.91
C ASP A 142 18.33 -9.06 -8.27
N GLU A 143 17.57 -10.13 -8.21
CA GLU A 143 17.13 -10.91 -9.38
C GLU A 143 15.65 -10.70 -9.64
N ILE A 144 15.22 -9.42 -9.70
CA ILE A 144 13.80 -9.08 -9.83
C ILE A 144 13.27 -9.55 -11.19
N CYS A 145 12.21 -10.35 -11.16
CA CYS A 145 11.43 -10.71 -12.35
C CYS A 145 12.26 -11.23 -13.53
N LYS A 146 13.33 -11.97 -13.27
CA LYS A 146 14.05 -12.68 -14.33
C LYS A 146 13.10 -13.60 -15.09
N GLU A 147 12.22 -14.28 -14.36
CA GLU A 147 11.06 -14.97 -14.89
C GLU A 147 9.80 -14.36 -14.34
N TYR A 148 8.80 -14.11 -15.18
CA TYR A 148 7.53 -13.46 -14.82
C TYR A 148 6.81 -14.18 -13.66
N ASP A 149 7.07 -15.48 -13.51
CA ASP A 149 6.46 -16.35 -12.50
C ASP A 149 7.05 -16.13 -11.10
N ASP A 150 8.31 -15.69 -11.00
CA ASP A 150 8.98 -15.49 -9.70
C ASP A 150 8.41 -14.32 -8.88
N CYS A 151 7.71 -13.40 -9.55
CA CYS A 151 7.11 -12.22 -8.92
C CYS A 151 5.64 -12.38 -8.56
N ARG A 152 5.07 -13.59 -8.73
CA ARG A 152 3.65 -13.86 -8.52
C ARG A 152 3.40 -14.85 -7.39
N ILE A 153 2.20 -14.82 -6.87
CA ILE A 153 1.73 -15.79 -5.89
C ILE A 153 0.28 -16.17 -6.18
N SER A 154 -0.02 -17.46 -6.11
CA SER A 154 -1.39 -17.95 -6.18
C SER A 154 -2.19 -17.54 -4.94
N VAL A 155 -3.47 -17.24 -5.13
CA VAL A 155 -4.41 -16.95 -4.04
C VAL A 155 -4.45 -18.09 -3.02
N ASP A 156 -4.36 -19.35 -3.46
CA ASP A 156 -4.33 -20.52 -2.59
C ASP A 156 -3.14 -20.54 -1.61
N ASP A 157 -2.07 -19.80 -1.92
CA ASP A 157 -0.86 -19.74 -1.10
C ASP A 157 -0.77 -18.48 -0.23
N PHE A 158 -1.76 -17.58 -0.26
CA PHE A 158 -1.75 -16.36 0.57
C PHE A 158 -1.55 -16.65 2.05
N SER A 159 -2.24 -17.67 2.57
CA SER A 159 -2.10 -18.09 3.97
C SER A 159 -0.67 -18.53 4.36
N LYS A 160 0.13 -18.97 3.38
CA LYS A 160 1.51 -19.42 3.56
C LYS A 160 2.53 -18.32 3.28
N TYR A 161 2.12 -17.24 2.61
CA TYR A 161 3.02 -16.21 2.08
C TYR A 161 3.92 -15.59 3.13
N LYS A 162 3.39 -15.25 4.28
CA LYS A 162 4.17 -14.68 5.40
C LYS A 162 5.35 -15.57 5.79
N ASN A 163 5.15 -16.88 5.81
CA ASN A 163 6.21 -17.84 6.12
C ASN A 163 7.19 -17.99 4.94
N LEU A 164 6.69 -17.95 3.71
CA LEU A 164 7.51 -18.05 2.50
C LEU A 164 8.46 -16.85 2.41
N VAL A 165 7.92 -15.63 2.47
CA VAL A 165 8.73 -14.42 2.36
C VAL A 165 9.72 -14.30 3.52
N SER A 166 9.35 -14.69 4.74
CA SER A 166 10.26 -14.64 5.90
C SER A 166 11.48 -15.57 5.76
N LYS A 167 11.37 -16.64 4.97
CA LYS A 167 12.48 -17.56 4.69
C LYS A 167 13.43 -17.05 3.62
N ARG A 168 12.92 -16.30 2.62
CA ARG A 168 13.72 -15.83 1.46
C ARG A 168 14.16 -14.37 1.58
N ALA A 169 13.52 -13.58 2.44
CA ALA A 169 13.85 -12.17 2.61
C ALA A 169 15.28 -11.97 3.13
N ALA A 170 16.04 -11.11 2.47
CA ALA A 170 17.41 -10.77 2.87
C ALA A 170 17.43 -9.98 4.20
N LYS A 171 16.41 -9.16 4.45
CA LYS A 171 16.23 -8.39 5.69
C LYS A 171 14.80 -8.56 6.19
N THR A 172 14.61 -9.12 7.38
CA THR A 172 13.29 -9.40 7.96
C THR A 172 12.82 -8.40 9.00
N ASP A 173 13.73 -7.62 9.57
CA ASP A 173 13.45 -6.63 10.63
C ASP A 173 13.36 -5.22 10.04
N PHE A 174 12.16 -4.71 9.87
CA PHE A 174 11.88 -3.37 9.32
C PHE A 174 12.57 -2.22 10.08
N ARG A 175 12.87 -2.39 11.37
CA ARG A 175 13.57 -1.37 12.17
C ARG A 175 15.03 -1.17 11.75
N LYS A 176 15.55 -2.11 10.97
CA LYS A 176 16.93 -2.09 10.44
C LYS A 176 16.99 -1.66 8.97
N TYR A 177 15.87 -1.25 8.40
CA TYR A 177 15.85 -0.75 7.04
C TYR A 177 16.46 0.65 7.03
N ASP A 178 17.58 0.76 6.35
CA ASP A 178 18.27 1.99 6.07
C ASP A 178 17.82 2.58 4.71
N LYS A 179 18.30 3.75 4.38
CA LYS A 179 17.96 4.43 3.14
C LYS A 179 18.30 3.59 1.90
N ASP A 180 19.41 2.85 1.92
CA ASP A 180 19.80 2.00 0.79
C ASP A 180 18.85 0.80 0.63
N THR A 181 18.40 0.21 1.73
CA THR A 181 17.38 -0.84 1.70
C THR A 181 16.07 -0.32 1.10
N TRP A 182 15.63 0.86 1.51
CA TRP A 182 14.43 1.48 0.96
C TRP A 182 14.57 1.83 -0.51
N LYS A 183 15.72 2.35 -0.94
CA LYS A 183 16.02 2.57 -2.36
C LYS A 183 15.87 1.30 -3.18
N PHE A 184 16.39 0.20 -2.64
CA PHE A 184 16.29 -1.09 -3.28
C PHE A 184 14.86 -1.62 -3.37
N ILE A 185 14.05 -1.43 -2.33
CA ILE A 185 12.62 -1.76 -2.31
C ILE A 185 11.85 -0.92 -3.35
N ILE A 186 12.13 0.38 -3.43
CA ILE A 186 11.50 1.29 -4.40
C ILE A 186 11.87 0.87 -5.83
N ASN A 187 13.14 0.58 -6.09
CA ASN A 187 13.57 0.08 -7.41
C ASN A 187 12.85 -1.22 -7.79
N ASN A 188 12.73 -2.18 -6.84
CA ASN A 188 11.98 -3.41 -7.06
C ASN A 188 10.51 -3.13 -7.44
N PHE A 189 9.87 -2.19 -6.78
CA PHE A 189 8.50 -1.79 -7.10
C PHE A 189 8.43 -1.17 -8.51
N ILE A 190 9.34 -0.27 -8.86
CA ILE A 190 9.41 0.37 -10.18
C ILE A 190 9.55 -0.70 -11.28
N VAL A 191 10.45 -1.65 -11.12
CA VAL A 191 10.65 -2.74 -12.09
C VAL A 191 9.41 -3.62 -12.20
N LYS A 192 8.81 -4.03 -11.08
CA LYS A 192 7.60 -4.85 -11.08
C LYS A 192 6.42 -4.13 -11.76
N THR A 193 6.22 -2.86 -11.45
CA THR A 193 5.16 -2.08 -12.11
C THR A 193 5.43 -1.85 -13.59
N SER A 194 6.69 -1.65 -14.01
CA SER A 194 7.01 -1.59 -15.45
C SER A 194 6.62 -2.87 -16.19
N CYS A 195 6.79 -4.03 -15.55
CA CYS A 195 6.33 -5.32 -16.08
C CYS A 195 4.80 -5.42 -16.07
N LEU A 196 4.14 -5.02 -14.97
CA LEU A 196 2.69 -5.06 -14.85
C LEU A 196 1.99 -4.21 -15.92
N PHE A 197 2.59 -3.08 -16.29
CA PHE A 197 2.05 -2.16 -17.30
C PHE A 197 2.60 -2.37 -18.71
N ASP A 198 3.38 -3.44 -18.96
CA ASP A 198 4.01 -3.75 -20.27
C ASP A 198 4.89 -2.61 -20.84
N GLN A 199 5.53 -1.84 -19.95
CA GLN A 199 6.32 -0.65 -20.29
C GLN A 199 7.81 -0.79 -19.97
N ARG A 200 8.39 -1.95 -20.25
CA ARG A 200 9.77 -2.27 -19.83
C ARG A 200 10.84 -1.30 -20.34
N TYR A 201 10.68 -0.76 -21.56
CA TYR A 201 11.72 0.05 -22.22
C TYR A 201 11.53 1.55 -22.05
N ASP A 202 10.28 2.02 -21.95
CA ASP A 202 9.92 3.45 -21.90
C ASP A 202 9.37 3.89 -20.55
N TYR A 203 9.56 3.06 -19.51
CA TYR A 203 9.03 3.34 -18.18
C TYR A 203 9.81 4.47 -17.52
N ASN A 204 9.19 5.62 -17.44
CA ASN A 204 9.72 6.83 -16.84
C ASN A 204 8.68 7.48 -15.93
N TYR A 205 9.08 8.53 -15.19
CA TYR A 205 8.17 9.19 -14.26
C TYR A 205 6.94 9.78 -14.92
N ASP A 206 7.04 10.31 -16.16
CA ASP A 206 5.90 10.90 -16.85
C ASP A 206 4.86 9.84 -17.25
N PHE A 207 5.30 8.62 -17.58
CA PHE A 207 4.40 7.49 -17.74
C PHE A 207 3.81 7.08 -16.39
N TYR A 208 4.66 6.93 -15.36
CA TYR A 208 4.27 6.48 -14.03
C TYR A 208 3.13 7.36 -13.47
N ILE A 209 3.34 8.65 -13.36
CA ILE A 209 2.38 9.56 -12.71
C ILE A 209 1.01 9.63 -13.42
N ARG A 210 0.96 9.29 -14.70
CA ARG A 210 -0.30 9.31 -15.48
C ARG A 210 -1.04 7.99 -15.48
N ASN A 211 -0.33 6.88 -15.26
CA ASN A 211 -0.90 5.56 -15.52
C ASN A 211 -0.83 4.61 -14.33
N VAL A 212 0.05 4.88 -13.35
CA VAL A 212 0.27 3.98 -12.21
C VAL A 212 -0.25 4.63 -10.94
N PHE A 213 -1.39 4.15 -10.50
CA PHE A 213 -2.09 4.56 -9.27
C PHE A 213 -2.86 3.36 -8.72
N PRO A 214 -3.30 3.37 -7.46
CA PRO A 214 -3.84 2.19 -6.80
C PRO A 214 -4.92 1.45 -7.59
N LYS A 215 -5.89 2.18 -8.18
CA LYS A 215 -6.95 1.58 -9.01
C LYS A 215 -6.41 0.92 -10.26
N SER A 216 -5.49 1.57 -10.99
CA SER A 216 -4.92 1.02 -12.23
C SER A 216 -4.02 -0.20 -11.96
N ILE A 217 -3.31 -0.23 -10.82
CA ILE A 217 -2.58 -1.41 -10.37
C ILE A 217 -3.55 -2.56 -10.15
N TYR A 218 -4.65 -2.31 -9.41
CA TYR A 218 -5.68 -3.31 -9.16
C TYR A 218 -6.27 -3.87 -10.46
N ASP A 219 -6.68 -3.01 -11.38
CA ASP A 219 -7.27 -3.40 -12.66
C ASP A 219 -6.32 -4.29 -13.48
N ASN A 220 -5.03 -3.91 -13.56
CA ASN A 220 -4.01 -4.73 -14.24
C ASN A 220 -3.76 -6.07 -13.53
N GLN A 221 -3.75 -6.11 -12.19
CA GLN A 221 -3.66 -7.36 -11.42
C GLN A 221 -4.82 -8.30 -11.74
N MET A 222 -6.04 -7.75 -11.76
CA MET A 222 -7.25 -8.54 -12.03
C MET A 222 -7.25 -9.07 -13.46
N GLU A 223 -6.94 -8.23 -14.43
CA GLU A 223 -7.03 -8.60 -15.84
C GLU A 223 -5.92 -9.56 -16.28
N LYS A 224 -4.68 -9.28 -15.87
CA LYS A 224 -3.51 -10.03 -16.35
C LYS A 224 -3.23 -11.32 -15.59
N PHE A 225 -3.60 -11.38 -14.32
CA PHE A 225 -3.23 -12.49 -13.46
C PHE A 225 -4.43 -13.15 -12.80
N PHE A 226 -5.22 -12.39 -12.04
CA PHE A 226 -6.27 -13.02 -11.24
C PHE A 226 -7.30 -13.78 -12.09
N LYS A 227 -7.84 -13.15 -13.14
CA LYS A 227 -8.80 -13.80 -14.06
C LYS A 227 -8.19 -14.90 -14.90
N VAL A 228 -6.86 -14.93 -15.04
CA VAL A 228 -6.16 -15.90 -15.89
C VAL A 228 -5.84 -17.19 -15.12
N ASP A 229 -5.24 -17.06 -13.94
CA ASP A 229 -4.73 -18.20 -13.19
C ASP A 229 -4.89 -18.08 -11.66
N SER A 230 -5.73 -17.16 -11.20
CA SER A 230 -5.97 -16.91 -9.77
C SER A 230 -4.69 -16.55 -9.00
N SER A 231 -3.79 -15.80 -9.63
CA SER A 231 -2.58 -15.28 -9.00
C SER A 231 -2.58 -13.76 -8.96
N VAL A 232 -1.63 -13.19 -8.22
CA VAL A 232 -1.34 -11.75 -8.24
C VAL A 232 0.18 -11.54 -8.27
N MET A 233 0.62 -10.44 -8.86
CA MET A 233 2.00 -9.98 -8.73
C MET A 233 2.22 -9.46 -7.31
N ILE A 234 3.32 -9.86 -6.69
CA ILE A 234 3.67 -9.45 -5.33
C ILE A 234 4.14 -7.99 -5.35
N LEU A 235 3.29 -7.08 -4.87
CA LEU A 235 3.53 -5.64 -4.80
C LEU A 235 3.22 -5.09 -3.42
N SER A 236 4.10 -4.23 -2.91
CA SER A 236 3.86 -3.52 -1.66
C SER A 236 3.26 -2.15 -1.91
N ALA A 237 2.26 -1.78 -1.12
CA ALA A 237 1.68 -0.45 -1.08
C ALA A 237 2.66 0.65 -0.62
N VAL A 238 3.66 0.29 0.19
CA VAL A 238 4.54 1.29 0.83
C VAL A 238 5.44 2.00 -0.18
N PRO A 239 6.19 1.33 -1.08
CA PRO A 239 6.98 2.03 -2.10
C PRO A 239 6.10 2.79 -3.10
N GLU A 240 4.88 2.34 -3.38
CA GLU A 240 3.89 3.08 -4.17
C GLU A 240 3.59 4.43 -3.54
N PHE A 241 3.21 4.41 -2.25
CA PHE A 241 2.99 5.63 -1.46
C PHE A 241 4.22 6.54 -1.43
N ILE A 242 5.43 5.99 -1.22
CA ILE A 242 6.66 6.80 -1.15
C ILE A 242 6.89 7.56 -2.46
N ILE A 243 6.68 6.92 -3.61
CA ILE A 243 6.81 7.56 -4.93
C ILE A 243 5.69 8.59 -5.14
N ASP A 244 4.46 8.26 -4.79
CA ASP A 244 3.32 9.15 -4.90
C ASP A 244 3.52 10.44 -4.08
N TYR A 245 4.00 10.28 -2.85
CA TYR A 245 4.20 11.37 -1.89
C TYR A 245 5.43 12.24 -2.19
N LEU A 246 6.57 11.62 -2.52
CA LEU A 246 7.84 12.32 -2.72
C LEU A 246 8.13 12.68 -4.18
N GLY A 247 7.41 12.10 -5.11
CA GLY A 247 7.38 12.48 -6.51
C GLY A 247 8.62 12.08 -7.32
N ARG A 248 8.88 12.88 -8.35
CA ARG A 248 9.88 12.62 -9.40
C ARG A 248 11.27 12.30 -8.87
N SER A 249 11.76 13.05 -7.89
CA SER A 249 13.13 12.88 -7.41
C SER A 249 13.39 11.48 -6.87
N VAL A 250 12.46 10.96 -6.07
CA VAL A 250 12.58 9.60 -5.52
C VAL A 250 12.45 8.55 -6.61
N PHE A 251 11.56 8.74 -7.58
CA PHE A 251 11.43 7.82 -8.69
C PHE A 251 12.73 7.76 -9.51
N GLU A 252 13.26 8.91 -9.94
CA GLU A 252 14.45 8.98 -10.80
C GLU A 252 15.73 8.54 -10.08
N GLU A 253 15.89 8.87 -8.78
CA GLU A 253 17.03 8.40 -7.98
C GLU A 253 17.08 6.89 -7.79
N ASN A 254 15.93 6.21 -7.91
CA ASN A 254 15.81 4.77 -7.70
C ASN A 254 15.54 3.98 -8.99
N LEU A 255 15.46 4.65 -10.13
CA LEU A 255 15.31 4.01 -11.43
C LEU A 255 16.68 3.44 -11.86
N GLU A 256 17.05 2.27 -11.36
CA GLU A 256 18.13 1.49 -11.91
C GLU A 256 17.59 0.68 -13.08
N TYR A 257 18.12 0.95 -14.29
CA TYR A 257 17.76 0.21 -15.52
C TYR A 257 18.31 -1.22 -15.46
N ARG A 258 17.66 -2.08 -14.67
CA ARG A 258 17.84 -3.51 -14.73
C ARG A 258 16.61 -4.10 -15.39
N TYR A 259 16.66 -4.14 -16.71
CA TYR A 259 15.63 -4.84 -17.47
C TYR A 259 15.71 -6.34 -17.21
N CYS A 260 14.55 -6.97 -17.05
CA CYS A 260 14.45 -8.40 -17.22
C CYS A 260 14.82 -8.71 -18.69
N ASP A 261 16.07 -9.08 -18.94
CA ASP A 261 16.44 -9.67 -20.21
C ASP A 261 15.68 -10.99 -20.34
N LYS A 262 14.92 -11.13 -21.45
CA LYS A 262 14.26 -12.37 -21.80
C LYS A 262 15.28 -13.39 -22.22
#